data_54d2bfcdbc0b5a9453f3aa0777b46344
#
_entry.id   54d2bfcdbc0b5a9453f3aa0777b46344
#
_cell.length_a   1.000
_cell.length_b   1.000
_cell.length_c   1.000
_cell.angle_alpha   90.00
_cell.angle_beta   90.00
_cell.angle_gamma   90.00
#
_symmetry.space_group_name_H-M   'P 1'
#
loop_
_entity.id
_entity.type
_entity.pdbx_description
1 polymer ?
#
loop_
_entity_poly.entity_id
_entity_poly.type
_entity_poly.pdbx_seq_one_letter_code
_entity_poly.pdbx_strand_id
1 'polypeptide(L)'
;LNPLEITLMHPNAFCDMQKAVDRIVKAIDEKENILIYGDFDADGVTSTSVLMKTFSYLGANVDYYIPERENEGHGLHTKALVQLLSQKKPKLIITVDNGISSVEEVKFINSFGRDIIITDHHEAPEVLPEAYAIINPKAMNALDEKLTPAQIESLTSLAGVGVAFKLAQAVLERYDKLAFSMEILPFVTVGTIADIVPLIGENRYYVTKGLELIAAGKHYGLKRMLDVAGVGTDNGLTAEQVAFTIAPRINASGRIDTVDSAIKVMISENKQEIEMAIITLENFNKLRQEMCSETFAEADEMWKASKSRDNAIVLFSKDWHVGIVGIVASKFVEKYYKPTFIMNYSEETKLFRCSARGVKELNLYDIISNISEYLEGFGGHQLAAGFAFSEEKASFDTVKKALNKTVDEMLNGQKLNPSLEVDLELSIDEVDVELVEEISKLEPFGASNPSPTFVVNNLTLKEKKLMGSTKDHLKLIVDTPTGTIDCVWWSRGDIPLLQGDKLDIAFAPQLNTFNGVTSVQLILKDIHSDALQQEEEAKTKIYDHRRKTNILAQVNDYIKTSKLSISAFVEDRAILEGLKPFKEIFEHIVNRNSVQKSDVLMFFDYPADEEVMQNIMTAVAPDTI
;
A
#
# COMPACT_ATOMS: atom_id res chain seq x y z
N LEU A 1 -6.06 25.02 11.64
CA LEU A 1 -4.77 24.31 11.58
C LEU A 1 -4.42 23.57 12.87
N ASN A 2 -4.99 23.96 14.04
CA ASN A 2 -4.74 23.21 15.28
C ASN A 2 -5.63 21.95 15.34
N PRO A 3 -5.08 20.74 15.22
CA PRO A 3 -5.88 19.51 15.23
C PRO A 3 -6.61 19.26 16.56
N LEU A 4 -6.16 19.87 17.67
CA LEU A 4 -6.81 19.74 18.97
C LEU A 4 -8.06 20.64 19.14
N GLU A 5 -8.31 21.55 18.20
CA GLU A 5 -9.52 22.39 18.17
C GLU A 5 -10.66 21.77 17.34
N ILE A 6 -10.45 20.57 16.79
CA ILE A 6 -11.48 19.85 16.03
C ILE A 6 -12.62 19.47 16.97
N THR A 7 -13.85 19.79 16.57
CA THR A 7 -15.04 19.39 17.30
C THR A 7 -15.32 17.91 17.06
N LEU A 8 -15.21 17.10 18.11
CA LEU A 8 -15.55 15.68 18.07
C LEU A 8 -17.07 15.52 18.06
N MET A 9 -17.61 14.73 17.14
CA MET A 9 -19.02 14.39 17.11
C MET A 9 -19.37 13.46 18.26
N HIS A 10 -20.54 13.71 18.86
CA HIS A 10 -21.08 12.78 19.86
C HIS A 10 -21.37 11.42 19.21
N PRO A 11 -21.11 10.28 19.89
CA PRO A 11 -21.40 8.97 19.34
C PRO A 11 -22.83 8.77 18.83
N ASN A 12 -23.80 9.45 19.40
CA ASN A 12 -25.20 9.42 18.95
C ASN A 12 -25.43 10.06 17.55
N ALA A 13 -24.38 10.55 16.90
CA ALA A 13 -24.42 10.87 15.48
C ALA A 13 -24.70 9.63 14.60
N PHE A 14 -24.45 8.42 15.10
CA PHE A 14 -24.85 7.15 14.49
C PHE A 14 -26.27 6.78 14.95
N CYS A 15 -27.19 6.58 14.02
CA CYS A 15 -28.61 6.34 14.30
C CYS A 15 -28.87 5.11 15.20
N ASP A 16 -28.13 4.01 15.00
CA ASP A 16 -28.27 2.79 15.77
C ASP A 16 -27.45 2.77 17.09
N MET A 17 -26.70 3.84 17.40
CA MET A 17 -25.80 3.88 18.55
C MET A 17 -26.54 3.61 19.87
N GLN A 18 -27.65 4.30 20.12
CA GLN A 18 -28.41 4.13 21.38
C GLN A 18 -28.93 2.70 21.53
N LYS A 19 -29.43 2.11 20.43
CA LYS A 19 -29.92 0.72 20.41
C LYS A 19 -28.79 -0.28 20.71
N ALA A 20 -27.60 -0.06 20.15
CA ALA A 20 -26.41 -0.87 20.43
C ALA A 20 -25.98 -0.74 21.89
N VAL A 21 -25.89 0.48 22.42
CA VAL A 21 -25.52 0.75 23.82
C VAL A 21 -26.48 0.10 24.80
N ASP A 22 -27.79 0.26 24.61
CA ASP A 22 -28.80 -0.36 25.52
C ASP A 22 -28.68 -1.88 25.54
N ARG A 23 -28.39 -2.51 24.39
CA ARG A 23 -28.17 -3.97 24.31
C ARG A 23 -26.88 -4.40 25.01
N ILE A 24 -25.79 -3.64 24.84
CA ILE A 24 -24.50 -3.92 25.48
C ILE A 24 -24.61 -3.72 26.98
N VAL A 25 -25.20 -2.65 27.46
CA VAL A 25 -25.44 -2.37 28.87
C VAL A 25 -26.21 -3.51 29.50
N LYS A 26 -27.30 -3.97 28.87
CA LYS A 26 -28.04 -5.14 29.31
C LYS A 26 -27.15 -6.37 29.44
N ALA A 27 -26.30 -6.65 28.45
CA ALA A 27 -25.40 -7.80 28.49
C ALA A 27 -24.37 -7.70 29.63
N ILE A 28 -23.84 -6.51 29.90
CA ILE A 28 -22.90 -6.27 31.01
C ILE A 28 -23.58 -6.46 32.35
N ASP A 29 -24.75 -5.85 32.55
CA ASP A 29 -25.48 -5.89 33.81
C ASP A 29 -26.00 -7.30 34.14
N GLU A 30 -26.47 -8.03 33.14
CA GLU A 30 -26.95 -9.42 33.28
C GLU A 30 -25.82 -10.47 33.22
N LYS A 31 -24.55 -10.04 33.08
CA LYS A 31 -23.37 -10.93 32.94
C LYS A 31 -23.48 -11.93 31.80
N GLU A 32 -24.09 -11.53 30.70
CA GLU A 32 -24.14 -12.32 29.49
C GLU A 32 -22.74 -12.48 28.87
N ASN A 33 -22.50 -13.60 28.20
CA ASN A 33 -21.26 -13.78 27.42
C ASN A 33 -21.29 -12.90 26.17
N ILE A 34 -20.35 -11.97 26.09
CA ILE A 34 -20.13 -11.11 24.92
C ILE A 34 -18.94 -11.66 24.14
N LEU A 35 -19.07 -11.82 22.83
CA LEU A 35 -17.99 -12.20 21.94
C LEU A 35 -17.69 -11.04 20.97
N ILE A 36 -16.46 -10.55 20.99
CA ILE A 36 -15.95 -9.62 19.98
C ILE A 36 -15.36 -10.45 18.84
N TYR A 37 -15.87 -10.25 17.64
CA TYR A 37 -15.37 -10.89 16.42
C TYR A 37 -14.61 -9.85 15.60
N GLY A 38 -13.28 -9.94 15.59
CA GLY A 38 -12.38 -8.97 14.97
C GLY A 38 -11.89 -9.39 13.58
N ASP A 39 -10.92 -8.62 13.06
CA ASP A 39 -10.12 -8.96 11.88
C ASP A 39 -8.64 -9.07 12.25
N PHE A 40 -7.84 -9.70 11.39
CA PHE A 40 -6.45 -10.10 11.64
C PHE A 40 -5.41 -9.03 11.32
N ASP A 41 -5.77 -7.92 10.75
CA ASP A 41 -4.85 -6.80 10.52
C ASP A 41 -4.77 -5.84 11.72
N ALA A 42 -3.96 -4.80 11.59
CA ALA A 42 -3.73 -3.89 12.71
C ALA A 42 -4.99 -3.08 13.10
N ASP A 43 -5.89 -2.79 12.17
CA ASP A 43 -7.15 -2.12 12.48
C ASP A 43 -8.10 -3.06 13.24
N GLY A 44 -8.29 -4.29 12.78
CA GLY A 44 -9.09 -5.30 13.47
C GLY A 44 -8.54 -5.67 14.85
N VAL A 45 -7.21 -5.82 14.98
CA VAL A 45 -6.53 -6.09 16.26
C VAL A 45 -6.73 -4.95 17.26
N THR A 46 -6.55 -3.69 16.81
CA THR A 46 -6.71 -2.52 17.68
C THR A 46 -8.17 -2.28 18.02
N SER A 47 -9.09 -2.48 17.09
CA SER A 47 -10.55 -2.43 17.29
C SER A 47 -11.00 -3.43 18.35
N THR A 48 -10.54 -4.68 18.22
CA THR A 48 -10.78 -5.74 19.23
C THR A 48 -10.25 -5.33 20.59
N SER A 49 -9.03 -4.78 20.63
CA SER A 49 -8.38 -4.34 21.88
C SER A 49 -9.13 -3.20 22.56
N VAL A 50 -9.65 -2.24 21.80
CA VAL A 50 -10.48 -1.13 22.30
C VAL A 50 -11.70 -1.66 23.03
N LEU A 51 -12.48 -2.55 22.42
CA LEU A 51 -13.68 -3.10 23.05
C LEU A 51 -13.37 -4.07 24.18
N MET A 52 -12.33 -4.92 24.06
CA MET A 52 -11.87 -5.82 25.13
C MET A 52 -11.49 -5.04 26.39
N LYS A 53 -10.66 -4.00 26.27
CA LYS A 53 -10.26 -3.15 27.43
C LYS A 53 -11.47 -2.43 28.02
N THR A 54 -12.34 -1.88 27.18
CA THR A 54 -13.54 -1.15 27.64
C THR A 54 -14.48 -2.06 28.42
N PHE A 55 -14.84 -3.20 27.86
CA PHE A 55 -15.81 -4.10 28.51
C PHE A 55 -15.23 -4.82 29.71
N SER A 56 -13.94 -5.19 29.67
CA SER A 56 -13.25 -5.73 30.86
C SER A 56 -13.21 -4.71 32.00
N TYR A 57 -12.91 -3.42 31.69
CA TYR A 57 -12.94 -2.34 32.68
C TYR A 57 -14.31 -2.15 33.32
N LEU A 58 -15.40 -2.38 32.59
CA LEU A 58 -16.77 -2.33 33.06
C LEU A 58 -17.20 -3.66 33.74
N GLY A 59 -16.32 -4.65 33.82
CA GLY A 59 -16.57 -5.94 34.44
C GLY A 59 -17.50 -6.86 33.66
N ALA A 60 -17.57 -6.71 32.36
CA ALA A 60 -18.31 -7.62 31.47
C ALA A 60 -17.68 -9.00 31.39
N ASN A 61 -18.50 -10.01 31.08
CA ASN A 61 -18.02 -11.33 30.68
C ASN A 61 -17.74 -11.32 29.16
N VAL A 62 -16.54 -10.91 28.78
CA VAL A 62 -16.17 -10.66 27.39
C VAL A 62 -15.00 -11.55 26.96
N ASP A 63 -15.07 -12.05 25.75
CA ASP A 63 -14.05 -12.81 25.07
C ASP A 63 -13.94 -12.35 23.60
N TYR A 64 -12.90 -12.75 22.90
CA TYR A 64 -12.71 -12.37 21.49
C TYR A 64 -12.44 -13.59 20.61
N TYR A 65 -12.60 -13.38 19.32
CA TYR A 65 -12.16 -14.26 18.25
C TYR A 65 -11.69 -13.43 17.07
N ILE A 66 -10.59 -13.84 16.47
CA ILE A 66 -10.05 -13.26 15.24
C ILE A 66 -9.79 -14.41 14.28
N PRO A 67 -10.33 -14.36 13.03
CA PRO A 67 -10.17 -15.43 12.05
C PRO A 67 -8.71 -15.54 11.59
N GLU A 68 -8.31 -16.75 11.18
CA GLU A 68 -7.01 -16.98 10.57
C GLU A 68 -7.04 -16.59 9.09
N ARG A 69 -6.15 -15.69 8.69
CA ARG A 69 -6.09 -15.15 7.32
C ARG A 69 -6.02 -16.22 6.24
N GLU A 70 -5.23 -17.26 6.46
CA GLU A 70 -4.96 -18.29 5.46
C GLU A 70 -6.12 -19.27 5.30
N ASN A 71 -6.73 -19.67 6.41
CA ASN A 71 -7.76 -20.71 6.44
C ASN A 71 -9.17 -20.17 6.31
N GLU A 72 -9.41 -18.95 6.79
CA GLU A 72 -10.75 -18.36 6.87
C GLU A 72 -10.86 -17.09 6.00
N GLY A 73 -9.83 -16.22 5.96
CA GLY A 73 -9.88 -14.93 5.25
C GLY A 73 -10.58 -13.85 6.08
N HIS A 74 -11.05 -12.80 5.41
CA HIS A 74 -11.76 -11.68 6.05
C HIS A 74 -13.24 -11.99 6.28
N GLY A 75 -13.81 -11.36 7.31
CA GLY A 75 -15.23 -11.39 7.60
C GLY A 75 -15.68 -12.56 8.48
N LEU A 76 -17.01 -12.73 8.60
CA LEU A 76 -17.62 -13.80 9.39
C LEU A 76 -17.59 -15.13 8.61
N HIS A 77 -17.31 -16.22 9.31
CA HIS A 77 -17.25 -17.56 8.72
C HIS A 77 -18.16 -18.55 9.46
N THR A 78 -19.09 -19.16 8.74
CA THR A 78 -20.08 -20.08 9.30
C THR A 78 -19.43 -21.22 10.09
N LYS A 79 -18.29 -21.80 9.62
CA LYS A 79 -17.59 -22.87 10.34
C LYS A 79 -17.07 -22.42 11.69
N ALA A 80 -16.43 -21.25 11.75
CA ALA A 80 -15.96 -20.64 13.01
C ALA A 80 -17.14 -20.33 13.93
N LEU A 81 -18.22 -19.76 13.40
CA LEU A 81 -19.43 -19.44 14.16
C LEU A 81 -20.06 -20.66 14.81
N VAL A 82 -20.13 -21.81 14.14
CA VAL A 82 -20.61 -23.08 14.74
C VAL A 82 -19.81 -23.46 15.98
N GLN A 83 -18.47 -23.38 15.90
CA GLN A 83 -17.59 -23.69 17.03
C GLN A 83 -17.76 -22.68 18.18
N LEU A 84 -17.77 -21.39 17.85
CA LEU A 84 -17.90 -20.30 18.83
C LEU A 84 -19.24 -20.35 19.57
N LEU A 85 -20.33 -20.58 18.85
CA LEU A 85 -21.67 -20.72 19.45
C LEU A 85 -21.76 -21.92 20.40
N SER A 86 -21.06 -23.01 20.10
CA SER A 86 -21.06 -24.22 20.97
C SER A 86 -20.12 -24.09 22.15
N GLN A 87 -18.92 -23.54 21.97
CA GLN A 87 -17.88 -23.50 23.01
C GLN A 87 -18.01 -22.29 23.93
N LYS A 88 -18.09 -21.06 23.34
CA LYS A 88 -18.14 -19.80 24.10
C LYS A 88 -19.57 -19.38 24.48
N LYS A 89 -20.57 -19.92 23.79
CA LYS A 89 -22.01 -19.70 24.04
C LYS A 89 -22.36 -18.23 24.20
N PRO A 90 -21.92 -17.34 23.28
CA PRO A 90 -22.21 -15.91 23.40
C PRO A 90 -23.70 -15.65 23.30
N LYS A 91 -24.20 -14.67 24.06
CA LYS A 91 -25.55 -14.11 23.93
C LYS A 91 -25.55 -12.91 23.00
N LEU A 92 -24.44 -12.18 22.99
CA LEU A 92 -24.20 -11.03 22.13
C LEU A 92 -22.87 -11.22 21.39
N ILE A 93 -22.90 -11.03 20.08
CA ILE A 93 -21.72 -10.96 19.23
C ILE A 93 -21.57 -9.51 18.77
N ILE A 94 -20.35 -8.98 18.79
CA ILE A 94 -20.04 -7.64 18.27
C ILE A 94 -18.91 -7.79 17.28
N THR A 95 -19.16 -7.47 16.01
CA THR A 95 -18.08 -7.43 15.02
C THR A 95 -17.34 -6.11 15.10
N VAL A 96 -16.05 -6.13 14.83
CA VAL A 96 -15.23 -4.93 14.68
C VAL A 96 -14.40 -5.03 13.41
N ASP A 97 -14.43 -3.96 12.60
CA ASP A 97 -13.69 -3.87 11.34
C ASP A 97 -14.11 -4.94 10.31
N ASN A 98 -15.29 -5.47 10.43
CA ASN A 98 -15.91 -6.41 9.48
C ASN A 98 -17.41 -6.57 9.75
N GLY A 99 -18.07 -7.32 8.86
CA GLY A 99 -19.43 -7.80 9.09
C GLY A 99 -20.49 -7.11 8.24
N ILE A 100 -20.24 -5.94 7.65
CA ILE A 100 -21.26 -5.20 6.89
C ILE A 100 -21.76 -5.96 5.66
N SER A 101 -20.96 -6.84 5.10
CA SER A 101 -21.31 -7.67 3.93
C SER A 101 -21.79 -9.09 4.30
N SER A 102 -21.82 -9.45 5.59
CA SER A 102 -22.04 -10.82 6.08
C SER A 102 -23.54 -11.16 6.26
N VAL A 103 -24.32 -11.03 5.20
CA VAL A 103 -25.80 -11.20 5.27
C VAL A 103 -26.18 -12.61 5.71
N GLU A 104 -25.60 -13.64 5.13
CA GLU A 104 -25.95 -15.05 5.40
C GLU A 104 -25.47 -15.51 6.80
N GLU A 105 -24.27 -15.04 7.22
CA GLU A 105 -23.72 -15.34 8.53
C GLU A 105 -24.55 -14.70 9.65
N VAL A 106 -25.04 -13.49 9.43
CA VAL A 106 -25.95 -12.81 10.37
C VAL A 106 -27.28 -13.55 10.48
N LYS A 107 -27.87 -13.99 9.35
CA LYS A 107 -29.06 -14.85 9.37
C LYS A 107 -28.82 -16.16 10.13
N PHE A 108 -27.64 -16.75 9.95
CA PHE A 108 -27.24 -17.95 10.67
C PHE A 108 -27.20 -17.69 12.20
N ILE A 109 -26.53 -16.60 12.64
CA ILE A 109 -26.47 -16.21 14.06
C ILE A 109 -27.86 -15.99 14.64
N ASN A 110 -28.73 -15.26 13.93
CA ASN A 110 -30.11 -14.98 14.32
C ASN A 110 -30.94 -16.25 14.48
N SER A 111 -30.70 -17.29 13.65
CA SER A 111 -31.40 -18.56 13.74
C SER A 111 -31.14 -19.32 15.06
N PHE A 112 -30.01 -19.00 15.75
CA PHE A 112 -29.69 -19.51 17.09
C PHE A 112 -30.19 -18.62 18.24
N GLY A 113 -31.00 -17.58 17.91
CA GLY A 113 -31.53 -16.64 18.91
C GLY A 113 -30.41 -15.85 19.60
N ARG A 114 -29.38 -15.45 18.86
CA ARG A 114 -28.28 -14.60 19.35
C ARG A 114 -28.35 -13.24 18.67
N ASP A 115 -28.06 -12.21 19.45
CA ASP A 115 -27.99 -10.84 18.93
C ASP A 115 -26.60 -10.57 18.36
N ILE A 116 -26.52 -9.84 17.26
CA ILE A 116 -25.28 -9.36 16.68
C ILE A 116 -25.34 -7.85 16.47
N ILE A 117 -24.29 -7.13 16.87
CA ILE A 117 -24.05 -5.73 16.58
C ILE A 117 -22.85 -5.67 15.62
N ILE A 118 -23.03 -4.98 14.52
CA ILE A 118 -21.96 -4.77 13.54
C ILE A 118 -21.32 -3.40 13.79
N THR A 119 -19.98 -3.36 13.99
CA THR A 119 -19.19 -2.13 13.87
C THR A 119 -18.19 -2.31 12.74
N ASP A 120 -18.30 -1.47 11.72
CA ASP A 120 -17.53 -1.60 10.49
C ASP A 120 -17.37 -0.23 9.82
N HIS A 121 -16.42 -0.10 8.90
CA HIS A 121 -16.17 1.11 8.13
C HIS A 121 -16.06 0.85 6.62
N HIS A 122 -16.12 -0.40 6.21
CA HIS A 122 -16.09 -0.80 4.80
C HIS A 122 -17.34 -0.33 4.06
N GLU A 123 -17.26 -0.29 2.71
CA GLU A 123 -18.39 0.05 1.87
C GLU A 123 -19.56 -0.89 2.10
N ALA A 124 -20.73 -0.30 2.32
CA ALA A 124 -21.94 -1.06 2.61
C ALA A 124 -22.57 -1.60 1.30
N PRO A 125 -22.99 -2.88 1.26
CA PRO A 125 -23.71 -3.43 0.13
C PRO A 125 -25.15 -2.88 0.05
N GLU A 126 -25.81 -3.06 -1.10
CA GLU A 126 -27.23 -2.66 -1.26
C GLU A 126 -28.15 -3.37 -0.26
N VAL A 127 -27.86 -4.64 0.05
CA VAL A 127 -28.63 -5.43 1.02
C VAL A 127 -27.81 -5.56 2.31
N LEU A 128 -28.25 -4.88 3.35
CA LEU A 128 -27.60 -4.92 4.67
C LEU A 128 -27.98 -6.20 5.43
N PRO A 129 -27.07 -6.72 6.29
CA PRO A 129 -27.37 -7.79 7.22
C PRO A 129 -28.48 -7.40 8.20
N GLU A 130 -29.36 -8.34 8.57
CA GLU A 130 -30.40 -8.16 9.58
C GLU A 130 -29.82 -8.22 11.01
N ALA A 131 -28.81 -7.39 11.30
CA ALA A 131 -28.20 -7.29 12.61
C ALA A 131 -29.10 -6.57 13.63
N TYR A 132 -28.85 -6.81 14.92
CA TYR A 132 -29.56 -6.08 15.98
C TYR A 132 -29.32 -4.58 15.89
N ALA A 133 -28.07 -4.15 15.60
CA ALA A 133 -27.70 -2.76 15.31
C ALA A 133 -26.52 -2.74 14.35
N ILE A 134 -26.44 -1.69 13.53
CA ILE A 134 -25.34 -1.48 12.56
C ILE A 134 -24.73 -0.10 12.82
N ILE A 135 -23.46 -0.10 13.21
CA ILE A 135 -22.64 1.10 13.38
C ILE A 135 -21.60 1.12 12.27
N ASN A 136 -22.02 1.63 11.11
CA ASN A 136 -21.14 1.82 9.96
C ASN A 136 -21.52 3.15 9.30
N PRO A 137 -20.58 4.13 9.23
CA PRO A 137 -20.91 5.48 8.76
C PRO A 137 -21.25 5.54 7.27
N LYS A 138 -20.94 4.50 6.50
CA LYS A 138 -21.21 4.41 5.06
C LYS A 138 -22.49 3.63 4.73
N ALA A 139 -23.16 3.07 5.74
CA ALA A 139 -24.44 2.39 5.54
C ALA A 139 -25.56 3.40 5.31
N MET A 140 -26.58 2.98 4.55
CA MET A 140 -27.72 3.83 4.26
C MET A 140 -28.42 4.26 5.56
N ASN A 141 -28.68 5.56 5.70
CA ASN A 141 -29.35 6.18 6.86
C ASN A 141 -28.63 5.90 8.21
N ALA A 142 -27.31 5.65 8.19
CA ALA A 142 -26.57 5.34 9.40
C ALA A 142 -26.25 6.55 10.27
N LEU A 143 -26.25 7.75 9.70
CA LEU A 143 -25.86 9.00 10.36
C LEU A 143 -27.06 9.95 10.50
N ASP A 144 -27.03 10.82 11.53
CA ASP A 144 -28.04 11.85 11.75
C ASP A 144 -28.10 12.81 10.55
N GLU A 145 -29.28 13.01 9.99
CA GLU A 145 -29.53 13.89 8.84
C GLU A 145 -29.19 15.38 9.10
N LYS A 146 -28.99 15.77 10.36
CA LYS A 146 -28.64 17.15 10.72
C LYS A 146 -27.14 17.43 10.62
N LEU A 147 -26.32 16.44 10.33
CA LEU A 147 -24.88 16.61 10.19
C LEU A 147 -24.54 17.42 8.93
N THR A 148 -23.54 18.27 9.05
CA THR A 148 -22.98 19.00 7.91
C THR A 148 -22.14 18.06 7.04
N PRO A 149 -21.92 18.38 5.74
CA PRO A 149 -21.05 17.57 4.87
C PRO A 149 -19.66 17.29 5.47
N ALA A 150 -19.04 18.27 6.11
CA ALA A 150 -17.73 18.11 6.75
C ALA A 150 -17.77 17.14 7.96
N GLN A 151 -18.88 17.12 8.71
CA GLN A 151 -19.07 16.18 9.80
C GLN A 151 -19.32 14.75 9.27
N ILE A 152 -20.09 14.63 8.19
CA ILE A 152 -20.30 13.34 7.50
C ILE A 152 -18.96 12.82 6.98
N GLU A 153 -18.18 13.64 6.28
CA GLU A 153 -16.87 13.28 5.78
C GLU A 153 -15.92 12.82 6.91
N SER A 154 -15.92 13.53 8.04
CA SER A 154 -15.14 13.15 9.21
C SER A 154 -15.52 11.77 9.75
N LEU A 155 -16.81 11.44 9.82
CA LEU A 155 -17.28 10.15 10.32
C LEU A 155 -17.08 9.02 9.30
N THR A 156 -17.33 9.28 8.01
CA THR A 156 -17.13 8.28 6.94
C THR A 156 -15.65 7.98 6.66
N SER A 157 -14.76 8.85 7.12
CA SER A 157 -13.30 8.64 7.07
C SER A 157 -12.74 7.82 8.24
N LEU A 158 -13.55 7.47 9.25
CA LEU A 158 -13.07 6.67 10.38
C LEU A 158 -12.60 5.29 9.91
N ALA A 159 -11.49 4.79 10.49
CA ALA A 159 -11.11 3.38 10.43
C ALA A 159 -12.04 2.53 11.30
N GLY A 160 -11.99 1.21 11.19
CA GLY A 160 -12.76 0.30 12.03
C GLY A 160 -12.56 0.55 13.52
N VAL A 161 -11.32 0.83 13.94
CA VAL A 161 -10.99 1.19 15.33
C VAL A 161 -11.64 2.51 15.76
N GLY A 162 -11.78 3.47 14.85
CA GLY A 162 -12.48 4.73 15.13
C GLY A 162 -13.96 4.51 15.39
N VAL A 163 -14.60 3.64 14.60
CA VAL A 163 -16.00 3.23 14.80
C VAL A 163 -16.18 2.46 16.12
N ALA A 164 -15.31 1.47 16.39
CA ALA A 164 -15.30 0.74 17.66
C ALA A 164 -15.09 1.68 18.86
N PHE A 165 -14.25 2.70 18.70
CA PHE A 165 -14.02 3.71 19.74
C PHE A 165 -15.25 4.58 20.00
N LYS A 166 -16.01 4.97 18.98
CA LYS A 166 -17.29 5.66 19.16
C LYS A 166 -18.27 4.81 19.98
N LEU A 167 -18.36 3.52 19.69
CA LEU A 167 -19.17 2.61 20.49
C LEU A 167 -18.67 2.52 21.93
N ALA A 168 -17.35 2.38 22.12
CA ALA A 168 -16.73 2.35 23.46
C ALA A 168 -17.03 3.63 24.26
N GLN A 169 -16.91 4.81 23.64
CA GLN A 169 -17.23 6.10 24.27
C GLN A 169 -18.69 6.15 24.72
N ALA A 170 -19.64 5.75 23.87
CA ALA A 170 -21.07 5.76 24.20
C ALA A 170 -21.39 4.80 25.37
N VAL A 171 -20.78 3.62 25.40
CA VAL A 171 -20.95 2.67 26.51
C VAL A 171 -20.31 3.21 27.80
N LEU A 172 -19.10 3.78 27.72
CA LEU A 172 -18.43 4.39 28.89
C LEU A 172 -19.20 5.57 29.46
N GLU A 173 -19.79 6.40 28.60
CA GLU A 173 -20.63 7.53 29.01
C GLU A 173 -21.85 7.05 29.82
N ARG A 174 -22.46 5.94 29.41
CA ARG A 174 -23.62 5.35 30.10
C ARG A 174 -23.31 4.91 31.54
N TYR A 175 -22.03 4.65 31.82
CA TYR A 175 -21.52 4.27 33.15
C TYR A 175 -20.79 5.40 33.90
N ASP A 176 -20.83 6.64 33.39
CA ASP A 176 -20.07 7.80 33.90
C ASP A 176 -18.56 7.54 33.97
N LYS A 177 -18.03 6.81 32.98
CA LYS A 177 -16.60 6.39 32.89
C LYS A 177 -15.90 6.91 31.63
N LEU A 178 -16.42 7.94 30.98
CA LEU A 178 -15.90 8.46 29.69
C LEU A 178 -14.41 8.79 29.75
N ALA A 179 -13.87 9.19 30.91
CA ALA A 179 -12.44 9.47 31.08
C ALA A 179 -11.53 8.27 30.71
N PHE A 180 -12.01 7.03 30.81
CA PHE A 180 -11.26 5.83 30.42
C PHE A 180 -10.98 5.79 28.91
N SER A 181 -11.72 6.52 28.09
CA SER A 181 -11.47 6.60 26.65
C SER A 181 -10.04 7.06 26.32
N MET A 182 -9.41 7.86 27.19
CA MET A 182 -8.02 8.30 27.00
C MET A 182 -6.99 7.17 27.16
N GLU A 183 -7.31 6.13 27.93
CA GLU A 183 -6.43 4.96 28.13
C GLU A 183 -6.41 4.06 26.87
N ILE A 184 -7.49 4.05 26.10
CA ILE A 184 -7.63 3.24 24.88
C ILE A 184 -7.35 4.04 23.59
N LEU A 185 -7.22 5.36 23.65
CA LEU A 185 -6.92 6.22 22.51
C LEU A 185 -5.60 5.86 21.78
N PRO A 186 -4.51 5.41 22.47
CA PRO A 186 -3.33 4.89 21.80
C PRO A 186 -3.61 3.79 20.76
N PHE A 187 -4.58 2.91 21.00
CA PHE A 187 -4.96 1.85 20.06
C PHE A 187 -5.66 2.43 18.83
N VAL A 188 -6.56 3.40 19.05
CA VAL A 188 -7.24 4.11 17.96
C VAL A 188 -6.23 4.77 17.02
N THR A 189 -5.20 5.39 17.60
CA THR A 189 -4.11 6.01 16.85
C THR A 189 -3.38 5.00 15.96
N VAL A 190 -3.02 3.84 16.52
CA VAL A 190 -2.29 2.80 15.78
C VAL A 190 -3.13 2.22 14.65
N GLY A 191 -4.39 1.86 14.90
CA GLY A 191 -5.28 1.31 13.87
C GLY A 191 -5.58 2.32 12.76
N THR A 192 -5.91 3.58 13.12
CA THR A 192 -6.16 4.66 12.17
C THR A 192 -4.97 4.90 11.22
N ILE A 193 -3.74 4.89 11.77
CA ILE A 193 -2.52 5.04 10.95
C ILE A 193 -2.28 3.81 10.08
N ALA A 194 -2.50 2.61 10.62
CA ALA A 194 -2.20 1.35 9.95
C ALA A 194 -3.14 1.06 8.79
N ASP A 195 -4.40 1.48 8.89
CA ASP A 195 -5.42 1.33 7.84
C ASP A 195 -5.32 2.39 6.73
N ILE A 196 -4.43 3.38 6.90
CA ILE A 196 -4.15 4.43 5.90
C ILE A 196 -5.42 5.24 5.54
N VAL A 197 -6.35 5.39 6.47
CA VAL A 197 -7.52 6.26 6.27
C VAL A 197 -7.15 7.74 6.29
N PRO A 198 -7.98 8.63 5.70
CA PRO A 198 -7.74 10.07 5.69
C PRO A 198 -7.49 10.66 7.09
N LEU A 199 -6.34 11.34 7.28
CA LEU A 199 -6.01 12.04 8.53
C LEU A 199 -6.67 13.43 8.58
N ILE A 200 -7.99 13.46 8.45
CA ILE A 200 -8.85 14.64 8.53
C ILE A 200 -9.87 14.49 9.67
N GLY A 201 -10.56 15.55 10.01
CA GLY A 201 -11.62 15.51 11.02
C GLY A 201 -11.17 14.82 12.31
N GLU A 202 -11.97 13.89 12.82
CA GLU A 202 -11.70 13.20 14.08
C GLU A 202 -10.45 12.31 14.03
N ASN A 203 -10.15 11.69 12.89
CA ASN A 203 -8.92 10.90 12.73
C ASN A 203 -7.69 11.74 13.04
N ARG A 204 -7.66 12.99 12.56
CA ARG A 204 -6.54 13.90 12.83
C ARG A 204 -6.41 14.20 14.33
N TYR A 205 -7.52 14.46 15.02
CA TYR A 205 -7.52 14.64 16.48
C TYR A 205 -7.01 13.39 17.21
N TYR A 206 -7.56 12.21 16.87
CA TYR A 206 -7.20 10.96 17.52
C TYR A 206 -5.73 10.63 17.33
N VAL A 207 -5.21 10.81 16.13
CA VAL A 207 -3.79 10.55 15.83
C VAL A 207 -2.91 11.55 16.58
N THR A 208 -3.19 12.86 16.52
CA THR A 208 -2.41 13.87 17.24
C THR A 208 -2.36 13.55 18.73
N LYS A 209 -3.50 13.37 19.36
CA LYS A 209 -3.58 13.15 20.82
C LYS A 209 -3.02 11.81 21.23
N GLY A 210 -3.23 10.77 20.44
CA GLY A 210 -2.72 9.45 20.75
C GLY A 210 -1.21 9.33 20.57
N LEU A 211 -0.60 10.01 19.59
CA LEU A 211 0.85 10.08 19.46
C LEU A 211 1.51 10.68 20.71
N GLU A 212 0.93 11.76 21.26
CA GLU A 212 1.37 12.34 22.54
C GLU A 212 1.32 11.31 23.68
N LEU A 213 0.22 10.55 23.79
CA LEU A 213 0.03 9.54 24.83
C LEU A 213 1.01 8.38 24.69
N ILE A 214 1.26 7.92 23.47
CA ILE A 214 2.22 6.84 23.18
C ILE A 214 3.64 7.31 23.53
N ALA A 215 4.03 8.50 23.07
CA ALA A 215 5.34 9.10 23.36
C ALA A 215 5.56 9.27 24.88
N ALA A 216 4.53 9.70 25.61
CA ALA A 216 4.56 9.82 27.07
C ALA A 216 4.56 8.47 27.81
N GLY A 217 4.53 7.33 27.11
CA GLY A 217 4.57 6.02 27.72
C GLY A 217 3.29 5.61 28.48
N LYS A 218 2.15 6.22 28.15
CA LYS A 218 0.86 5.92 28.77
C LYS A 218 0.41 4.48 28.54
N HIS A 219 0.89 3.84 27.47
CA HIS A 219 0.70 2.42 27.22
C HIS A 219 2.04 1.70 27.13
N TYR A 220 2.33 0.83 28.12
CA TYR A 220 3.61 0.15 28.24
C TYR A 220 4.00 -0.66 27.00
N GLY A 221 3.08 -1.49 26.47
CA GLY A 221 3.36 -2.36 25.34
C GLY A 221 3.75 -1.58 24.07
N LEU A 222 3.00 -0.53 23.72
CA LEU A 222 3.30 0.31 22.53
C LEU A 222 4.63 1.06 22.69
N LYS A 223 4.87 1.66 23.87
CA LYS A 223 6.14 2.33 24.14
C LYS A 223 7.31 1.36 24.03
N ARG A 224 7.15 0.16 24.59
CA ARG A 224 8.18 -0.87 24.57
C ARG A 224 8.47 -1.40 23.16
N MET A 225 7.46 -1.50 22.29
CA MET A 225 7.67 -1.81 20.86
C MET A 225 8.53 -0.77 20.16
N LEU A 226 8.32 0.52 20.42
CA LEU A 226 9.15 1.60 19.89
C LEU A 226 10.60 1.49 20.40
N ASP A 227 10.78 1.26 21.70
CA ASP A 227 12.10 1.13 22.31
C ASP A 227 12.91 -0.04 21.72
N VAL A 228 12.26 -1.21 21.54
CA VAL A 228 12.89 -2.38 20.90
C VAL A 228 13.26 -2.12 19.45
N ALA A 229 12.44 -1.35 18.74
CA ALA A 229 12.72 -0.94 17.37
C ALA A 229 13.76 0.21 17.26
N GLY A 230 14.24 0.74 18.39
CA GLY A 230 15.22 1.83 18.41
C GLY A 230 14.66 3.21 18.09
N VAL A 231 13.33 3.38 18.21
CA VAL A 231 12.66 4.68 17.97
C VAL A 231 12.60 5.47 19.25
N GLY A 232 13.39 6.56 19.34
CA GLY A 232 13.32 7.52 20.42
C GLY A 232 12.04 8.37 20.34
N THR A 233 11.52 8.77 21.50
CA THR A 233 10.32 9.62 21.60
C THR A 233 10.56 10.95 22.31
N ASP A 234 11.81 11.30 22.56
CA ASP A 234 12.19 12.52 23.31
C ASP A 234 11.82 13.80 22.54
N ASN A 235 11.81 13.75 21.22
CA ASN A 235 11.42 14.86 20.33
C ASN A 235 9.98 14.70 19.78
N GLY A 236 9.14 13.90 20.44
CA GLY A 236 7.81 13.56 19.96
C GLY A 236 7.78 12.25 19.18
N LEU A 237 6.61 11.88 18.70
CA LEU A 237 6.37 10.69 17.87
C LEU A 237 5.54 11.08 16.66
N THR A 238 5.96 10.66 15.46
CA THR A 238 5.25 10.95 14.22
C THR A 238 4.35 9.78 13.79
N ALA A 239 3.34 10.07 12.96
CA ALA A 239 2.49 9.04 12.36
C ALA A 239 3.31 8.08 11.48
N GLU A 240 4.31 8.60 10.76
CA GLU A 240 5.22 7.81 9.93
C GLU A 240 6.01 6.78 10.77
N GLN A 241 6.54 7.19 11.93
CA GLN A 241 7.24 6.27 12.82
C GLN A 241 6.32 5.13 13.31
N VAL A 242 5.06 5.41 13.62
CA VAL A 242 4.07 4.38 13.97
C VAL A 242 3.77 3.48 12.79
N ALA A 243 3.55 4.04 11.60
CA ALA A 243 3.26 3.32 10.36
C ALA A 243 4.37 2.34 9.96
N PHE A 244 5.64 2.71 10.17
CA PHE A 244 6.78 1.87 9.78
C PHE A 244 7.37 1.04 10.93
N THR A 245 6.92 1.26 12.17
CA THR A 245 7.43 0.54 13.33
C THR A 245 6.39 -0.37 13.97
N ILE A 246 5.28 0.19 14.48
CA ILE A 246 4.27 -0.57 15.23
C ILE A 246 3.36 -1.35 14.28
N ALA A 247 2.76 -0.69 13.29
CA ALA A 247 1.80 -1.31 12.38
C ALA A 247 2.35 -2.55 11.63
N PRO A 248 3.59 -2.55 11.09
CA PRO A 248 4.13 -3.72 10.42
C PRO A 248 4.33 -4.93 11.33
N ARG A 249 4.63 -4.73 12.63
CA ARG A 249 4.81 -5.80 13.60
C ARG A 249 3.48 -6.46 13.95
N ILE A 250 2.44 -5.66 14.14
CA ILE A 250 1.07 -6.16 14.34
C ILE A 250 0.61 -6.92 13.10
N ASN A 251 0.72 -6.31 11.92
CA ASN A 251 0.31 -6.92 10.65
C ASN A 251 1.09 -8.21 10.32
N ALA A 252 2.36 -8.33 10.76
CA ALA A 252 3.15 -9.53 10.54
C ALA A 252 2.57 -10.75 11.26
N SER A 253 1.97 -10.59 12.45
CA SER A 253 1.35 -11.70 13.18
C SER A 253 0.22 -12.33 12.37
N GLY A 254 -0.74 -11.55 11.87
CA GLY A 254 -1.84 -12.03 11.03
C GLY A 254 -1.44 -12.50 9.63
N ARG A 255 -0.16 -12.34 9.22
CA ARG A 255 0.35 -12.84 7.95
C ARG A 255 1.11 -14.15 8.07
N ILE A 256 1.73 -14.38 9.22
CA ILE A 256 2.66 -15.49 9.48
C ILE A 256 2.05 -16.57 10.38
N ASP A 257 1.22 -16.13 11.36
CA ASP A 257 0.64 -17.01 12.36
C ASP A 257 -0.64 -16.35 12.92
N THR A 258 -0.90 -16.49 14.22
CA THR A 258 -2.04 -15.91 14.92
C THR A 258 -1.72 -14.51 15.46
N VAL A 259 -2.76 -13.70 15.65
CA VAL A 259 -2.64 -12.34 16.19
C VAL A 259 -2.59 -12.28 17.73
N ASP A 260 -2.57 -13.41 18.40
CA ASP A 260 -2.61 -13.48 19.88
C ASP A 260 -1.51 -12.64 20.54
N SER A 261 -0.30 -12.65 19.97
CA SER A 261 0.80 -11.85 20.49
C SER A 261 0.53 -10.35 20.36
N ALA A 262 -0.10 -9.91 19.26
CA ALA A 262 -0.46 -8.51 19.08
C ALA A 262 -1.54 -8.08 20.08
N ILE A 263 -2.58 -8.88 20.26
CA ILE A 263 -3.61 -8.63 21.29
C ILE A 263 -2.98 -8.57 22.69
N LYS A 264 -2.09 -9.51 23.05
CA LYS A 264 -1.41 -9.51 24.37
C LYS A 264 -0.63 -8.24 24.62
N VAL A 265 0.09 -7.72 23.64
CA VAL A 265 0.79 -6.42 23.76
C VAL A 265 -0.17 -5.29 24.09
N MET A 266 -1.41 -5.31 23.53
CA MET A 266 -2.41 -4.25 23.71
C MET A 266 -3.14 -4.37 25.06
N ILE A 267 -3.58 -5.58 25.44
CA ILE A 267 -4.54 -5.72 26.55
C ILE A 267 -3.95 -6.31 27.84
N SER A 268 -2.82 -7.02 27.80
CA SER A 268 -2.24 -7.62 29.01
C SER A 268 -1.73 -6.56 29.99
N GLU A 269 -1.87 -6.84 31.28
CA GLU A 269 -1.30 -6.06 32.38
C GLU A 269 -0.01 -6.69 32.93
N ASN A 270 0.31 -7.91 32.49
CA ASN A 270 1.51 -8.61 32.87
C ASN A 270 2.69 -8.23 31.97
N LYS A 271 3.64 -7.48 32.52
CA LYS A 271 4.82 -7.01 31.79
C LYS A 271 5.65 -8.14 31.18
N GLN A 272 5.77 -9.29 31.86
CA GLN A 272 6.54 -10.42 31.32
C GLN A 272 5.84 -11.02 30.09
N GLU A 273 4.52 -11.13 30.13
CA GLU A 273 3.72 -11.57 29.00
C GLU A 273 3.84 -10.61 27.80
N ILE A 274 3.82 -9.29 28.07
CA ILE A 274 4.01 -8.26 27.04
C ILE A 274 5.41 -8.39 26.41
N GLU A 275 6.48 -8.53 27.20
CA GLU A 275 7.85 -8.68 26.66
C GLU A 275 7.98 -9.93 25.78
N MET A 276 7.42 -11.06 26.19
CA MET A 276 7.42 -12.28 25.38
C MET A 276 6.63 -12.10 24.08
N ALA A 277 5.49 -11.43 24.14
CA ALA A 277 4.67 -11.13 22.97
C ALA A 277 5.41 -10.21 21.98
N ILE A 278 6.11 -9.19 22.47
CA ILE A 278 6.94 -8.30 21.64
C ILE A 278 8.05 -9.07 20.93
N ILE A 279 8.76 -9.97 21.64
CA ILE A 279 9.79 -10.82 21.03
C ILE A 279 9.19 -11.67 19.89
N THR A 280 7.99 -12.21 20.09
CA THR A 280 7.30 -12.97 19.06
C THR A 280 6.95 -12.11 17.85
N LEU A 281 6.43 -10.90 18.06
CA LEU A 281 6.13 -9.96 16.98
C LEU A 281 7.38 -9.53 16.20
N GLU A 282 8.52 -9.30 16.88
CA GLU A 282 9.80 -9.04 16.23
C GLU A 282 10.22 -10.18 15.30
N ASN A 283 10.09 -11.42 15.78
CA ASN A 283 10.43 -12.61 14.99
C ASN A 283 9.51 -12.74 13.76
N PHE A 284 8.21 -12.56 13.93
CA PHE A 284 7.27 -12.57 12.80
C PHE A 284 7.56 -11.46 11.79
N ASN A 285 7.85 -10.25 12.26
CA ASN A 285 8.17 -9.14 11.38
C ASN A 285 9.46 -9.38 10.60
N LYS A 286 10.50 -9.94 11.25
CA LYS A 286 11.75 -10.33 10.60
C LYS A 286 11.51 -11.42 9.55
N LEU A 287 10.81 -12.49 9.91
CA LEU A 287 10.47 -13.56 8.98
C LEU A 287 9.68 -13.04 7.77
N ARG A 288 8.66 -12.18 8.00
CA ARG A 288 7.91 -11.53 6.93
C ARG A 288 8.83 -10.71 6.01
N GLN A 289 9.81 -9.97 6.56
CA GLN A 289 10.76 -9.19 5.76
C GLN A 289 11.66 -10.08 4.90
N GLU A 290 12.19 -11.16 5.48
CA GLU A 290 13.01 -12.16 4.77
C GLU A 290 12.22 -12.79 3.62
N MET A 291 11.04 -13.34 3.90
CA MET A 291 10.15 -13.91 2.88
C MET A 291 9.78 -12.92 1.78
N CYS A 292 9.46 -11.65 2.13
CA CYS A 292 9.16 -10.61 1.14
C CYS A 292 10.37 -10.29 0.25
N SER A 293 11.59 -10.28 0.82
CA SER A 293 12.80 -9.99 0.06
C SER A 293 13.14 -11.12 -0.91
N GLU A 294 13.06 -12.36 -0.45
CA GLU A 294 13.31 -13.56 -1.28
C GLU A 294 12.28 -13.66 -2.41
N THR A 295 10.99 -13.56 -2.09
CA THR A 295 9.92 -13.60 -3.09
C THR A 295 10.02 -12.46 -4.10
N PHE A 296 10.38 -11.25 -3.64
CA PHE A 296 10.57 -10.12 -4.55
C PHE A 296 11.75 -10.36 -5.51
N ALA A 297 12.87 -10.87 -5.00
CA ALA A 297 14.06 -11.16 -5.82
C ALA A 297 13.74 -12.22 -6.89
N GLU A 298 13.10 -13.32 -6.51
CA GLU A 298 12.67 -14.37 -7.44
C GLU A 298 11.71 -13.84 -8.50
N ALA A 299 10.67 -13.13 -8.08
CA ALA A 299 9.68 -12.55 -8.99
C ALA A 299 10.31 -11.52 -9.96
N ASP A 300 11.27 -10.72 -9.47
CA ASP A 300 12.00 -9.72 -10.26
C ASP A 300 12.88 -10.39 -11.33
N GLU A 301 13.55 -11.48 -10.99
CA GLU A 301 14.31 -12.29 -11.95
C GLU A 301 13.37 -12.92 -13.00
N MET A 302 12.23 -13.48 -12.58
CA MET A 302 11.22 -14.02 -13.50
C MET A 302 10.71 -12.96 -14.48
N TRP A 303 10.39 -11.76 -13.97
CA TRP A 303 9.93 -10.65 -14.80
C TRP A 303 10.99 -10.22 -15.81
N LYS A 304 12.23 -10.00 -15.38
CA LYS A 304 13.35 -9.64 -16.25
C LYS A 304 13.68 -10.71 -17.29
N ALA A 305 13.65 -11.98 -16.87
CA ALA A 305 13.92 -13.12 -17.77
C ALA A 305 12.84 -13.29 -18.85
N SER A 306 11.59 -12.91 -18.56
CA SER A 306 10.49 -12.96 -19.51
C SER A 306 10.69 -12.02 -20.70
N LYS A 307 11.48 -10.95 -20.54
CA LYS A 307 11.64 -9.85 -21.50
C LYS A 307 10.30 -9.28 -21.98
N SER A 308 9.25 -9.44 -21.16
CA SER A 308 7.91 -8.98 -21.50
C SER A 308 7.86 -7.46 -21.56
N ARG A 309 7.13 -6.94 -22.54
CA ARG A 309 6.79 -5.52 -22.68
C ARG A 309 5.33 -5.25 -22.28
N ASP A 310 4.68 -6.23 -21.66
CA ASP A 310 3.30 -6.12 -21.20
C ASP A 310 3.10 -4.91 -20.27
N ASN A 311 1.94 -4.28 -20.37
CA ASN A 311 1.59 -3.13 -19.52
C ASN A 311 1.09 -3.57 -18.13
N ALA A 312 0.86 -4.87 -17.91
CA ALA A 312 0.61 -5.45 -16.59
C ALA A 312 1.65 -6.52 -16.25
N ILE A 313 2.05 -6.60 -14.98
CA ILE A 313 2.93 -7.63 -14.46
C ILE A 313 2.07 -8.73 -13.84
N VAL A 314 2.14 -9.94 -14.39
CA VAL A 314 1.34 -11.08 -13.93
C VAL A 314 2.26 -12.27 -13.70
N LEU A 315 2.47 -12.63 -12.43
CA LEU A 315 3.40 -13.68 -12.02
C LEU A 315 2.78 -14.60 -10.97
N PHE A 316 3.22 -15.86 -10.93
CA PHE A 316 2.84 -16.79 -9.87
C PHE A 316 3.98 -17.73 -9.51
N SER A 317 3.93 -18.25 -8.30
CA SER A 317 4.68 -19.42 -7.85
C SER A 317 3.87 -20.19 -6.81
N LYS A 318 4.08 -21.50 -6.74
CA LYS A 318 3.50 -22.34 -5.67
C LYS A 318 4.21 -22.16 -4.33
N ASP A 319 5.46 -21.67 -4.39
CA ASP A 319 6.32 -21.50 -3.22
C ASP A 319 6.13 -20.14 -2.53
N TRP A 320 5.36 -19.22 -3.14
CA TRP A 320 5.11 -17.90 -2.55
C TRP A 320 3.99 -17.95 -1.52
N HIS A 321 4.25 -17.40 -0.36
CA HIS A 321 3.28 -17.39 0.74
C HIS A 321 2.14 -16.38 0.49
N VAL A 322 0.89 -16.81 0.64
CA VAL A 322 -0.31 -15.99 0.38
C VAL A 322 -0.34 -14.68 1.20
N GLY A 323 0.22 -14.71 2.42
CA GLY A 323 0.26 -13.55 3.32
C GLY A 323 1.16 -12.40 2.86
N ILE A 324 2.11 -12.65 1.91
CA ILE A 324 3.10 -11.65 1.49
C ILE A 324 2.99 -11.21 0.03
N VAL A 325 2.29 -11.95 -0.83
CA VAL A 325 2.19 -11.63 -2.26
C VAL A 325 1.65 -10.22 -2.53
N GLY A 326 0.76 -9.71 -1.67
CA GLY A 326 0.27 -8.34 -1.77
C GLY A 326 1.33 -7.27 -1.47
N ILE A 327 2.29 -7.56 -0.56
CA ILE A 327 3.41 -6.66 -0.27
C ILE A 327 4.39 -6.66 -1.46
N VAL A 328 4.64 -7.84 -2.02
CA VAL A 328 5.49 -7.98 -3.21
C VAL A 328 4.88 -7.24 -4.40
N ALA A 329 3.56 -7.35 -4.61
CA ALA A 329 2.87 -6.60 -5.65
C ALA A 329 3.04 -5.08 -5.50
N SER A 330 2.95 -4.54 -4.27
CA SER A 330 3.21 -3.11 -4.00
C SER A 330 4.63 -2.70 -4.39
N LYS A 331 5.64 -3.48 -4.00
CA LYS A 331 7.05 -3.23 -4.38
C LYS A 331 7.28 -3.25 -5.90
N PHE A 332 6.54 -4.09 -6.62
CA PHE A 332 6.59 -4.11 -8.09
C PHE A 332 5.98 -2.85 -8.69
N VAL A 333 4.85 -2.37 -8.17
CA VAL A 333 4.25 -1.09 -8.60
C VAL A 333 5.21 0.07 -8.34
N GLU A 334 5.84 0.13 -7.16
CA GLU A 334 6.85 1.14 -6.83
C GLU A 334 8.05 1.11 -7.79
N LYS A 335 8.50 -0.08 -8.18
CA LYS A 335 9.69 -0.24 -9.04
C LYS A 335 9.40 -0.02 -10.52
N TYR A 336 8.28 -0.56 -11.01
CA TYR A 336 7.99 -0.64 -12.45
C TYR A 336 6.86 0.27 -12.91
N TYR A 337 6.11 0.85 -11.98
CA TYR A 337 4.93 1.67 -12.22
C TYR A 337 3.93 1.02 -13.19
N LYS A 338 3.60 -0.24 -12.92
CA LYS A 338 2.64 -1.05 -13.70
C LYS A 338 1.65 -1.73 -12.78
N PRO A 339 0.37 -1.89 -13.18
CA PRO A 339 -0.55 -2.74 -12.44
C PRO A 339 0.04 -4.15 -12.33
N THR A 340 0.09 -4.67 -11.11
CA THR A 340 0.82 -5.89 -10.77
C THR A 340 -0.08 -6.89 -10.07
N PHE A 341 -0.06 -8.14 -10.56
CA PHE A 341 -0.86 -9.26 -10.11
C PHE A 341 0.08 -10.39 -9.70
N ILE A 342 0.28 -10.58 -8.39
CA ILE A 342 1.14 -11.64 -7.83
C ILE A 342 0.26 -12.71 -7.21
N MET A 343 0.51 -13.97 -7.57
CA MET A 343 -0.34 -15.09 -7.21
C MET A 343 0.43 -16.18 -6.50
N ASN A 344 -0.22 -16.78 -5.49
CA ASN A 344 0.13 -18.10 -4.98
C ASN A 344 -0.73 -19.14 -5.67
N TYR A 345 -0.17 -20.32 -5.93
CA TYR A 345 -0.89 -21.48 -6.43
C TYR A 345 -0.85 -22.62 -5.42
N SER A 346 -2.01 -23.12 -5.02
CA SER A 346 -2.14 -24.29 -4.16
C SER A 346 -2.34 -25.57 -4.97
N GLU A 347 -1.40 -26.50 -4.88
CA GLU A 347 -1.52 -27.82 -5.54
C GLU A 347 -2.66 -28.67 -4.96
N GLU A 348 -2.99 -28.47 -3.68
CA GLU A 348 -4.04 -29.20 -2.98
C GLU A 348 -5.44 -28.79 -3.48
N THR A 349 -5.70 -27.49 -3.53
CA THR A 349 -7.01 -26.95 -3.90
C THR A 349 -7.13 -26.63 -5.39
N LYS A 350 -6.03 -26.69 -6.16
CA LYS A 350 -5.93 -26.27 -7.56
C LYS A 350 -6.37 -24.82 -7.80
N LEU A 351 -6.20 -23.98 -6.78
CA LEU A 351 -6.59 -22.58 -6.80
C LEU A 351 -5.37 -21.65 -6.91
N PHE A 352 -5.50 -20.66 -7.78
CA PHE A 352 -4.68 -19.47 -7.79
C PHE A 352 -5.34 -18.40 -6.91
N ARG A 353 -4.58 -17.82 -5.98
CA ARG A 353 -5.01 -16.68 -5.17
C ARG A 353 -4.15 -15.48 -5.50
N CYS A 354 -4.77 -14.43 -6.02
CA CYS A 354 -4.11 -13.21 -6.47
C CYS A 354 -4.26 -12.09 -5.46
N SER A 355 -3.15 -11.37 -5.24
CA SER A 355 -3.19 -10.00 -4.72
C SER A 355 -2.71 -9.05 -5.80
N ALA A 356 -3.52 -8.06 -6.11
CA ALA A 356 -3.26 -7.04 -7.12
C ALA A 356 -2.99 -5.67 -6.49
N ARG A 357 -2.07 -4.93 -7.11
CA ARG A 357 -1.80 -3.53 -6.78
C ARG A 357 -1.78 -2.72 -8.08
N GLY A 358 -2.38 -1.53 -8.03
CA GLY A 358 -2.60 -0.68 -9.20
C GLY A 358 -1.80 0.61 -9.20
N VAL A 359 -1.94 1.32 -10.30
CA VAL A 359 -1.46 2.69 -10.50
C VAL A 359 -2.67 3.62 -10.57
N LYS A 360 -2.48 4.91 -10.31
CA LYS A 360 -3.59 5.88 -10.19
C LYS A 360 -4.42 6.05 -11.47
N GLU A 361 -3.84 5.76 -12.62
CA GLU A 361 -4.47 5.91 -13.93
C GLU A 361 -5.45 4.78 -14.27
N LEU A 362 -5.44 3.67 -13.51
CA LEU A 362 -6.23 2.48 -13.78
C LEU A 362 -7.01 2.03 -12.54
N ASN A 363 -8.24 1.59 -12.76
CA ASN A 363 -9.05 1.00 -11.70
C ASN A 363 -8.92 -0.53 -11.72
N LEU A 364 -8.28 -1.11 -10.70
CA LEU A 364 -8.11 -2.56 -10.60
C LEU A 364 -9.43 -3.31 -10.52
N TYR A 365 -10.42 -2.75 -9.83
CA TYR A 365 -11.74 -3.41 -9.72
C TYR A 365 -12.38 -3.57 -11.10
N ASP A 366 -12.31 -2.55 -11.95
CA ASP A 366 -12.83 -2.62 -13.31
C ASP A 366 -12.04 -3.61 -14.18
N ILE A 367 -10.70 -3.63 -14.05
CA ILE A 367 -9.84 -4.61 -14.76
C ILE A 367 -10.26 -6.03 -14.39
N ILE A 368 -10.42 -6.31 -13.10
CA ILE A 368 -10.77 -7.66 -12.61
C ILE A 368 -12.21 -8.03 -12.96
N SER A 369 -13.14 -7.08 -12.89
CA SER A 369 -14.53 -7.28 -13.28
C SER A 369 -14.68 -7.71 -14.74
N ASN A 370 -13.86 -7.15 -15.63
CA ASN A 370 -13.86 -7.51 -17.07
C ASN A 370 -13.40 -8.94 -17.35
N ILE A 371 -12.75 -9.60 -16.41
CA ILE A 371 -12.32 -11.01 -16.52
C ILE A 371 -13.09 -11.94 -15.56
N SER A 372 -14.18 -11.46 -14.97
CA SER A 372 -14.96 -12.18 -13.94
C SER A 372 -15.43 -13.57 -14.37
N GLU A 373 -15.62 -13.81 -15.67
CA GLU A 373 -15.97 -15.13 -16.23
C GLU A 373 -14.94 -16.22 -15.90
N TYR A 374 -13.67 -15.86 -15.69
CA TYR A 374 -12.60 -16.79 -15.34
C TYR A 374 -12.41 -16.97 -13.83
N LEU A 375 -13.10 -16.17 -13.00
CA LEU A 375 -12.82 -16.08 -11.56
C LEU A 375 -13.86 -16.84 -10.73
N GLU A 376 -13.42 -17.39 -9.59
CA GLU A 376 -14.31 -17.95 -8.57
C GLU A 376 -14.90 -16.85 -7.68
N GLY A 377 -14.11 -15.79 -7.43
CA GLY A 377 -14.50 -14.63 -6.66
C GLY A 377 -13.43 -13.54 -6.73
N PHE A 378 -13.85 -12.32 -6.55
CA PHE A 378 -12.96 -11.16 -6.53
C PHE A 378 -13.54 -10.03 -5.68
N GLY A 379 -12.67 -9.11 -5.27
CA GLY A 379 -13.06 -7.91 -4.51
C GLY A 379 -11.90 -6.93 -4.39
N GLY A 380 -12.19 -5.72 -3.96
CA GLY A 380 -11.19 -4.69 -3.75
C GLY A 380 -11.65 -3.32 -4.23
N HIS A 381 -10.66 -2.44 -4.39
CA HIS A 381 -10.83 -1.04 -4.74
C HIS A 381 -9.91 -0.66 -5.91
N GLN A 382 -9.89 0.61 -6.28
CA GLN A 382 -9.12 1.13 -7.41
C GLN A 382 -7.64 0.72 -7.41
N LEU A 383 -6.96 0.81 -6.26
CA LEU A 383 -5.51 0.60 -6.16
C LEU A 383 -5.09 -0.74 -5.54
N ALA A 384 -6.01 -1.45 -4.90
CA ALA A 384 -5.73 -2.73 -4.26
C ALA A 384 -6.93 -3.66 -4.39
N ALA A 385 -6.71 -4.84 -4.94
CA ALA A 385 -7.76 -5.83 -5.15
C ALA A 385 -7.20 -7.26 -5.03
N GLY A 386 -8.09 -8.23 -4.97
CA GLY A 386 -7.76 -9.64 -4.97
C GLY A 386 -8.79 -10.46 -5.72
N PHE A 387 -8.36 -11.61 -6.21
CA PHE A 387 -9.25 -12.59 -6.83
C PHE A 387 -8.71 -14.01 -6.68
N ALA A 388 -9.57 -14.98 -6.93
CA ALA A 388 -9.19 -16.39 -7.02
C ALA A 388 -9.77 -17.03 -8.27
N PHE A 389 -9.07 -18.01 -8.83
CA PHE A 389 -9.58 -18.85 -9.91
C PHE A 389 -8.99 -20.25 -9.82
N SER A 390 -9.73 -21.25 -10.35
CA SER A 390 -9.31 -22.65 -10.41
C SER A 390 -8.76 -23.02 -11.78
N GLU A 391 -7.86 -24.01 -11.82
CA GLU A 391 -7.38 -24.58 -13.10
C GLU A 391 -8.51 -25.18 -13.95
N GLU A 392 -9.60 -25.60 -13.31
CA GLU A 392 -10.78 -26.14 -14.01
C GLU A 392 -11.50 -25.03 -14.80
N LYS A 393 -11.49 -23.80 -14.29
CA LYS A 393 -12.20 -22.68 -14.90
C LYS A 393 -11.36 -21.95 -15.95
N ALA A 394 -10.07 -21.75 -15.68
CA ALA A 394 -9.14 -21.12 -16.62
C ALA A 394 -7.68 -21.49 -16.34
N SER A 395 -6.85 -21.55 -17.39
CA SER A 395 -5.41 -21.66 -17.22
C SER A 395 -4.79 -20.32 -16.81
N PHE A 396 -3.64 -20.36 -16.14
CA PHE A 396 -2.88 -19.14 -15.81
C PHE A 396 -2.62 -18.26 -17.05
N ASP A 397 -2.22 -18.89 -18.17
CA ASP A 397 -1.94 -18.13 -19.42
C ASP A 397 -3.19 -17.44 -19.98
N THR A 398 -4.37 -18.04 -19.81
CA THR A 398 -5.65 -17.44 -20.23
C THR A 398 -5.93 -16.18 -19.40
N VAL A 399 -5.83 -16.28 -18.07
CA VAL A 399 -6.05 -15.15 -17.16
C VAL A 399 -5.00 -14.07 -17.39
N LYS A 400 -3.71 -14.42 -17.53
CA LYS A 400 -2.63 -13.46 -17.83
C LYS A 400 -2.89 -12.68 -19.13
N LYS A 401 -3.30 -13.37 -20.20
CA LYS A 401 -3.62 -12.72 -21.47
C LYS A 401 -4.84 -11.80 -21.36
N ALA A 402 -5.89 -12.24 -20.66
CA ALA A 402 -7.08 -11.45 -20.43
C ALA A 402 -6.78 -10.17 -19.63
N LEU A 403 -6.00 -10.26 -18.55
CA LEU A 403 -5.56 -9.10 -17.75
C LEU A 403 -4.78 -8.10 -18.60
N ASN A 404 -3.77 -8.57 -19.35
CA ASN A 404 -2.96 -7.68 -20.19
C ASN A 404 -3.80 -7.01 -21.28
N LYS A 405 -4.69 -7.78 -21.94
CA LYS A 405 -5.59 -7.22 -22.94
C LYS A 405 -6.49 -6.13 -22.35
N THR A 406 -7.09 -6.37 -21.20
CA THR A 406 -7.95 -5.37 -20.53
C THR A 406 -7.17 -4.12 -20.16
N VAL A 407 -5.95 -4.27 -19.63
CA VAL A 407 -5.08 -3.13 -19.31
C VAL A 407 -4.72 -2.34 -20.57
N ASP A 408 -4.36 -3.01 -21.67
CA ASP A 408 -4.04 -2.35 -22.94
C ASP A 408 -5.25 -1.60 -23.53
N GLU A 409 -6.45 -2.19 -23.46
CA GLU A 409 -7.70 -1.55 -23.88
C GLU A 409 -8.01 -0.30 -23.04
N MET A 410 -7.85 -0.37 -21.72
CA MET A 410 -8.09 0.77 -20.82
C MET A 410 -7.05 1.88 -21.01
N LEU A 411 -5.80 1.54 -21.25
CA LEU A 411 -4.75 2.51 -21.54
C LEU A 411 -4.94 3.20 -22.89
N ASN A 412 -5.62 2.55 -23.86
CA ASN A 412 -5.90 3.10 -25.18
C ASN A 412 -4.66 3.76 -25.84
N GLY A 413 -3.50 3.11 -25.72
CA GLY A 413 -2.22 3.60 -26.26
C GLY A 413 -1.50 4.65 -25.40
N GLN A 414 -2.04 5.05 -24.27
CA GLN A 414 -1.36 5.93 -23.32
C GLN A 414 -0.26 5.16 -22.59
N LYS A 415 0.85 5.85 -22.27
CA LYS A 415 1.92 5.29 -21.46
C LYS A 415 1.67 5.60 -19.99
N LEU A 416 1.98 4.63 -19.13
CA LEU A 416 2.03 4.83 -17.69
C LEU A 416 3.31 5.59 -17.34
N ASN A 417 3.18 6.82 -16.91
CA ASN A 417 4.29 7.64 -16.45
C ASN A 417 4.04 8.08 -15.00
N PRO A 418 4.93 7.74 -14.07
CA PRO A 418 4.80 8.26 -12.71
C PRO A 418 4.89 9.78 -12.74
N SER A 419 4.06 10.44 -11.95
CA SER A 419 4.10 11.88 -11.75
C SER A 419 4.17 12.20 -10.27
N LEU A 420 5.01 13.16 -9.90
CA LEU A 420 5.12 13.68 -8.55
C LEU A 420 4.52 15.10 -8.52
N GLU A 421 3.57 15.30 -7.62
CA GLU A 421 3.05 16.64 -7.36
C GLU A 421 4.01 17.40 -6.46
N VAL A 422 4.31 18.64 -6.83
CA VAL A 422 5.20 19.54 -6.10
C VAL A 422 4.37 20.72 -5.63
N ASP A 423 4.45 21.01 -4.33
CA ASP A 423 3.69 22.11 -3.71
C ASP A 423 4.33 23.46 -3.97
N LEU A 424 5.68 23.54 -3.92
CA LEU A 424 6.41 24.80 -4.10
C LEU A 424 7.86 24.55 -4.54
N GLU A 425 8.36 25.44 -5.41
CA GLU A 425 9.79 25.58 -5.70
C GLU A 425 10.43 26.55 -4.69
N LEU A 426 11.55 26.14 -4.10
CA LEU A 426 12.30 26.91 -3.11
C LEU A 426 13.72 27.20 -3.59
N SER A 427 14.31 28.29 -3.10
CA SER A 427 15.76 28.44 -3.07
C SER A 427 16.33 27.58 -1.94
N ILE A 428 17.53 27.02 -2.12
CA ILE A 428 18.17 26.21 -1.08
C ILE A 428 18.41 27.00 0.23
N ASP A 429 18.54 28.31 0.16
CA ASP A 429 18.72 29.19 1.31
C ASP A 429 17.44 29.34 2.16
N GLU A 430 16.28 29.03 1.60
CA GLU A 430 14.99 29.03 2.31
C GLU A 430 14.75 27.73 3.07
N VAL A 431 15.60 26.71 2.86
CA VAL A 431 15.44 25.38 3.48
C VAL A 431 16.23 25.34 4.79
N ASP A 432 15.65 25.86 5.83
CA ASP A 432 16.25 25.99 7.16
C ASP A 432 15.40 25.29 8.25
N VAL A 433 15.84 25.40 9.49
CA VAL A 433 15.16 24.80 10.65
C VAL A 433 13.79 25.46 10.88
N GLU A 434 13.67 26.77 10.68
CA GLU A 434 12.44 27.53 10.89
C GLU A 434 11.35 27.07 9.92
N LEU A 435 11.69 26.85 8.64
CA LEU A 435 10.77 26.28 7.66
C LEU A 435 10.23 24.91 8.11
N VAL A 436 11.10 24.01 8.59
CA VAL A 436 10.66 22.68 9.03
C VAL A 436 9.78 22.76 10.27
N GLU A 437 10.08 23.66 11.21
CA GLU A 437 9.24 23.90 12.38
C GLU A 437 7.85 24.46 12.00
N GLU A 438 7.76 25.33 11.00
CA GLU A 438 6.48 25.83 10.49
C GLU A 438 5.69 24.71 9.79
N ILE A 439 6.35 23.86 8.99
CA ILE A 439 5.73 22.73 8.33
C ILE A 439 5.21 21.71 9.38
N SER A 440 5.94 21.49 10.47
CA SER A 440 5.55 20.55 11.51
C SER A 440 4.21 20.88 12.18
N LYS A 441 3.78 22.14 12.12
CA LYS A 441 2.44 22.56 12.59
C LYS A 441 1.30 21.97 11.76
N LEU A 442 1.60 21.44 10.57
CA LEU A 442 0.64 20.75 9.71
C LEU A 442 0.49 19.26 10.06
N GLU A 443 1.35 18.71 10.91
CA GLU A 443 1.28 17.32 11.36
C GLU A 443 -0.05 17.01 12.11
N PRO A 444 -0.45 15.72 12.17
CA PRO A 444 0.22 14.52 11.64
C PRO A 444 0.04 14.37 10.13
N PHE A 445 1.12 14.02 9.43
CA PHE A 445 1.07 13.71 8.01
C PHE A 445 0.62 12.27 7.75
N GLY A 446 -0.06 12.06 6.62
CA GLY A 446 -0.58 10.76 6.19
C GLY A 446 -1.55 10.90 5.03
N ALA A 447 -2.46 9.94 4.87
CA ALA A 447 -3.47 9.98 3.82
C ALA A 447 -4.33 11.25 3.92
N SER A 448 -4.60 11.91 2.81
CA SER A 448 -5.32 13.20 2.67
C SER A 448 -4.70 14.40 3.41
N ASN A 449 -3.54 14.22 4.04
CA ASN A 449 -2.71 15.27 4.61
C ASN A 449 -1.23 14.93 4.40
N PRO A 450 -0.75 14.86 3.13
CA PRO A 450 0.64 14.47 2.85
C PRO A 450 1.62 15.53 3.34
N SER A 451 2.85 15.10 3.66
CA SER A 451 3.96 16.04 3.89
C SER A 451 4.22 16.84 2.61
N PRO A 452 4.33 18.17 2.68
CA PRO A 452 4.61 19.00 1.52
C PRO A 452 5.85 18.55 0.77
N THR A 453 5.78 18.66 -0.56
CA THR A 453 6.86 18.32 -1.47
C THR A 453 7.42 19.59 -2.08
N PHE A 454 8.70 19.81 -1.87
CA PHE A 454 9.41 20.96 -2.42
C PHE A 454 10.37 20.54 -3.51
N VAL A 455 10.71 21.48 -4.40
CA VAL A 455 11.76 21.33 -5.39
C VAL A 455 12.81 22.41 -5.20
N VAL A 456 14.07 22.04 -5.29
CA VAL A 456 15.23 22.94 -5.46
C VAL A 456 16.00 22.50 -6.69
N ASN A 457 16.32 23.47 -7.55
CA ASN A 457 16.97 23.23 -8.83
C ASN A 457 18.47 23.54 -8.78
N ASN A 458 19.23 22.90 -9.69
CA ASN A 458 20.64 23.20 -9.99
C ASN A 458 21.61 23.05 -8.81
N LEU A 459 21.37 22.11 -7.91
CA LEU A 459 22.30 21.77 -6.84
C LEU A 459 23.52 21.02 -7.38
N THR A 460 24.68 21.16 -6.73
CA THR A 460 25.88 20.40 -7.08
C THR A 460 26.07 19.23 -6.11
N LEU A 461 26.16 18.02 -6.65
CA LEU A 461 26.47 16.84 -5.86
C LEU A 461 27.93 16.87 -5.39
N LYS A 462 28.14 16.96 -4.09
CA LYS A 462 29.47 16.95 -3.47
C LYS A 462 29.95 15.56 -3.14
N GLU A 463 29.07 14.73 -2.57
CA GLU A 463 29.41 13.38 -2.15
C GLU A 463 28.22 12.45 -2.24
N LYS A 464 28.46 11.17 -2.61
CA LYS A 464 27.49 10.09 -2.64
C LYS A 464 27.94 8.97 -1.71
N LYS A 465 27.06 8.50 -0.83
CA LYS A 465 27.30 7.39 0.11
C LYS A 465 26.15 6.39 0.07
N LEU A 466 26.47 5.11 0.08
CA LEU A 466 25.48 4.06 0.31
C LEU A 466 25.29 3.83 1.80
N MET A 467 24.03 3.68 2.24
CA MET A 467 23.66 3.44 3.63
C MET A 467 22.89 2.13 3.80
N GLY A 468 22.80 1.66 5.04
CA GLY A 468 22.16 0.40 5.40
C GLY A 468 23.11 -0.79 5.32
N SER A 469 22.77 -1.89 5.98
CA SER A 469 23.56 -3.14 5.99
C SER A 469 23.67 -3.78 4.60
N THR A 470 22.63 -3.61 3.78
CA THR A 470 22.51 -4.10 2.40
C THR A 470 22.96 -3.07 1.36
N LYS A 471 23.28 -1.84 1.80
CA LYS A 471 23.67 -0.72 0.93
C LYS A 471 22.58 -0.30 -0.09
N ASP A 472 21.33 -0.50 0.27
CA ASP A 472 20.17 -0.22 -0.60
C ASP A 472 19.73 1.24 -0.57
N HIS A 473 20.19 2.01 0.42
CA HIS A 473 19.79 3.40 0.61
C HIS A 473 20.89 4.34 0.16
N LEU A 474 20.49 5.51 -0.30
CA LEU A 474 21.40 6.54 -0.82
C LEU A 474 21.43 7.74 0.11
N LYS A 475 22.63 8.20 0.47
CA LYS A 475 22.87 9.51 1.06
C LYS A 475 23.65 10.35 0.07
N LEU A 476 23.10 11.51 -0.28
CA LEU A 476 23.78 12.53 -1.06
C LEU A 476 24.10 13.71 -0.15
N ILE A 477 25.24 14.32 -0.38
CA ILE A 477 25.63 15.60 0.24
C ILE A 477 25.71 16.60 -0.90
N VAL A 478 24.91 17.65 -0.85
CA VAL A 478 24.89 18.69 -1.87
C VAL A 478 25.44 20.00 -1.32
N ASP A 479 26.10 20.78 -2.17
CA ASP A 479 26.62 22.08 -1.80
C ASP A 479 25.50 23.12 -1.70
N THR A 480 25.59 23.98 -0.69
CA THR A 480 24.75 25.17 -0.50
C THR A 480 25.63 26.40 -0.36
N PRO A 481 25.11 27.62 -0.52
CA PRO A 481 25.90 28.84 -0.32
C PRO A 481 26.53 28.98 1.08
N THR A 482 25.91 28.37 2.08
CA THR A 482 26.35 28.43 3.49
C THR A 482 27.07 27.18 3.97
N GLY A 483 27.22 26.16 3.13
CA GLY A 483 27.85 24.89 3.51
C GLY A 483 27.36 23.70 2.71
N THR A 484 26.80 22.69 3.38
CA THR A 484 26.25 21.48 2.74
C THR A 484 24.99 21.04 3.44
N ILE A 485 24.11 20.33 2.71
CA ILE A 485 22.92 19.71 3.27
C ILE A 485 22.88 18.21 2.91
N ASP A 486 22.41 17.43 3.85
CA ASP A 486 22.26 15.98 3.70
C ASP A 486 20.93 15.65 3.03
N CYS A 487 20.99 14.81 2.00
CA CYS A 487 19.81 14.28 1.30
C CYS A 487 19.79 12.75 1.45
N VAL A 488 18.66 12.18 1.79
CA VAL A 488 18.48 10.71 1.93
C VAL A 488 17.42 10.22 0.95
N TRP A 489 17.76 9.17 0.23
CA TRP A 489 16.83 8.49 -0.66
C TRP A 489 16.77 7.00 -0.31
N TRP A 490 15.62 6.58 0.16
CA TRP A 490 15.39 5.21 0.58
C TRP A 490 15.25 4.27 -0.62
N SER A 491 15.89 3.11 -0.55
CA SER A 491 15.81 2.03 -1.56
C SER A 491 16.24 2.44 -2.98
N ARG A 492 17.18 3.38 -3.10
CA ARG A 492 17.71 3.91 -4.36
C ARG A 492 19.24 3.90 -4.42
N GLY A 493 19.87 2.87 -3.84
CA GLY A 493 21.34 2.74 -3.83
C GLY A 493 21.99 2.54 -5.21
N ASP A 494 21.23 2.13 -6.20
CA ASP A 494 21.67 1.76 -7.55
C ASP A 494 21.78 2.93 -8.55
N ILE A 495 21.43 4.16 -8.13
CA ILE A 495 21.41 5.33 -9.05
C ILE A 495 22.83 5.77 -9.42
N PRO A 496 23.15 5.95 -10.71
CA PRO A 496 24.51 6.19 -11.21
C PRO A 496 24.91 7.69 -11.22
N LEU A 497 24.73 8.37 -10.09
CA LEU A 497 25.17 9.76 -9.92
C LEU A 497 26.65 9.86 -9.57
N LEU A 498 27.34 10.87 -10.07
CA LEU A 498 28.75 11.17 -9.84
C LEU A 498 28.94 12.52 -9.13
N GLN A 499 30.03 12.65 -8.40
CA GLN A 499 30.43 13.94 -7.81
C GLN A 499 30.57 15.01 -8.89
N GLY A 500 29.97 16.17 -8.67
CA GLY A 500 29.93 17.29 -9.60
C GLY A 500 28.68 17.36 -10.47
N ASP A 501 27.84 16.29 -10.48
CA ASP A 501 26.57 16.31 -11.22
C ASP A 501 25.67 17.44 -10.73
N LYS A 502 24.92 18.03 -11.65
CA LYS A 502 23.85 18.97 -11.35
C LYS A 502 22.56 18.23 -11.14
N LEU A 503 21.88 18.56 -10.04
CA LEU A 503 20.67 17.89 -9.58
C LEU A 503 19.55 18.89 -9.39
N ASP A 504 18.37 18.58 -9.92
CA ASP A 504 17.11 19.13 -9.46
C ASP A 504 16.49 18.07 -8.55
N ILE A 505 16.15 18.41 -7.32
CA ILE A 505 15.67 17.46 -6.32
C ILE A 505 14.27 17.81 -5.85
N ALA A 506 13.40 16.81 -5.79
CA ALA A 506 12.11 16.88 -5.13
C ALA A 506 12.19 16.18 -3.76
N PHE A 507 11.77 16.84 -2.70
CA PHE A 507 11.99 16.37 -1.34
C PHE A 507 10.93 16.83 -0.34
N ALA A 508 10.89 16.15 0.82
CA ALA A 508 10.28 16.64 2.04
C ALA A 508 11.40 16.93 3.06
N PRO A 509 11.45 18.13 3.66
CA PRO A 509 12.47 18.45 4.65
C PRO A 509 12.09 17.87 6.02
N GLN A 510 13.08 17.39 6.77
CA GLN A 510 12.92 16.88 8.14
C GLN A 510 14.04 17.39 9.04
N LEU A 511 13.80 17.47 10.35
CA LEU A 511 14.86 17.71 11.34
C LEU A 511 15.54 16.39 11.68
N ASN A 512 16.86 16.39 11.63
CA ASN A 512 17.71 15.30 12.09
C ASN A 512 18.56 15.76 13.26
N THR A 513 18.44 15.11 14.42
CA THR A 513 19.26 15.39 15.60
C THR A 513 20.28 14.28 15.79
N PHE A 514 21.55 14.61 15.63
CA PHE A 514 22.65 13.68 15.82
C PHE A 514 23.68 14.28 16.77
N ASN A 515 24.07 13.57 17.83
CA ASN A 515 24.99 14.03 18.87
C ASN A 515 24.62 15.40 19.47
N GLY A 516 23.32 15.68 19.61
CA GLY A 516 22.82 16.95 20.18
C GLY A 516 22.84 18.13 19.21
N VAL A 517 23.20 17.94 17.96
CA VAL A 517 23.12 18.95 16.89
C VAL A 517 21.91 18.65 16.01
N THR A 518 21.00 19.61 15.91
CA THR A 518 19.84 19.52 15.02
C THR A 518 20.15 20.21 13.70
N SER A 519 19.92 19.54 12.60
CA SER A 519 20.10 20.04 11.24
C SER A 519 18.95 19.61 10.35
N VAL A 520 18.74 20.34 9.26
CA VAL A 520 17.78 19.93 8.23
C VAL A 520 18.37 18.82 7.38
N GLN A 521 17.56 17.80 7.10
CA GLN A 521 17.83 16.72 6.18
C GLN A 521 16.72 16.64 5.13
N LEU A 522 17.06 16.41 3.87
CA LEU A 522 16.10 16.32 2.77
C LEU A 522 15.78 14.86 2.49
N ILE A 523 14.54 14.45 2.69
CA ILE A 523 14.07 13.12 2.28
C ILE A 523 13.64 13.20 0.82
N LEU A 524 14.44 12.62 -0.04
CA LEU A 524 14.24 12.70 -1.49
C LEU A 524 13.05 11.86 -1.93
N LYS A 525 12.24 12.43 -2.80
CA LYS A 525 11.12 11.77 -3.49
C LYS A 525 11.45 11.49 -4.95
N ASP A 526 12.20 12.40 -5.60
CA ASP A 526 12.69 12.24 -6.96
C ASP A 526 13.93 13.11 -7.23
N ILE A 527 14.70 12.74 -8.25
CA ILE A 527 15.87 13.51 -8.73
C ILE A 527 15.83 13.56 -10.25
N HIS A 528 16.02 14.75 -10.78
CA HIS A 528 16.33 14.96 -12.18
C HIS A 528 17.81 15.37 -12.34
N SER A 529 18.49 14.82 -13.35
CA SER A 529 19.86 15.17 -13.71
C SER A 529 20.11 14.80 -15.16
N ASP A 530 20.84 15.66 -15.89
CA ASP A 530 21.25 15.37 -17.27
C ASP A 530 22.05 14.07 -17.39
N ALA A 531 22.82 13.70 -16.33
CA ALA A 531 23.54 12.44 -16.28
C ALA A 531 22.61 11.22 -16.26
N LEU A 532 21.49 11.29 -15.56
CA LEU A 532 20.47 10.23 -15.52
C LEU A 532 19.70 10.13 -16.84
N GLN A 533 19.38 11.25 -17.48
CA GLN A 533 18.74 11.26 -18.80
C GLN A 533 19.63 10.63 -19.87
N GLN A 534 20.91 10.97 -19.89
CA GLN A 534 21.87 10.36 -20.82
C GLN A 534 22.00 8.84 -20.63
N GLU A 535 21.86 8.34 -19.43
CA GLU A 535 21.88 6.90 -19.17
C GLU A 535 20.57 6.20 -19.54
N GLU A 536 19.42 6.84 -19.41
CA GLU A 536 18.15 6.32 -19.93
C GLU A 536 18.13 6.28 -21.46
N GLU A 537 18.66 7.30 -22.11
CA GLU A 537 18.87 7.32 -23.56
C GLU A 537 19.94 6.32 -24.00
N ALA A 538 20.97 6.07 -23.18
CA ALA A 538 22.03 5.11 -23.45
C ALA A 538 21.63 3.63 -23.27
N LYS A 539 20.43 3.31 -22.79
CA LYS A 539 19.93 1.93 -22.75
C LYS A 539 19.75 1.32 -24.13
N THR A 540 19.57 2.15 -25.16
CA THR A 540 19.53 1.69 -26.53
C THR A 540 20.94 1.57 -27.09
N LYS A 541 21.39 0.35 -27.36
CA LYS A 541 22.71 0.11 -27.96
C LYS A 541 22.72 0.57 -29.42
N ILE A 542 23.57 1.55 -29.75
CA ILE A 542 23.69 2.08 -31.10
C ILE A 542 24.93 1.52 -31.79
N TYR A 543 24.75 0.90 -32.95
CA TYR A 543 25.82 0.37 -33.78
C TYR A 543 25.88 1.08 -35.14
N ASP A 544 26.89 1.94 -35.37
CA ASP A 544 27.10 2.60 -36.64
C ASP A 544 27.89 1.71 -37.62
N HIS A 545 27.22 1.22 -38.64
CA HIS A 545 27.78 0.36 -39.67
C HIS A 545 27.97 1.04 -41.04
N ARG A 546 27.73 2.33 -41.15
CA ARG A 546 27.77 3.09 -42.43
C ARG A 546 29.08 2.99 -43.23
N ARG A 547 30.18 2.64 -42.57
CA ARG A 547 31.50 2.53 -43.21
C ARG A 547 31.94 1.09 -43.50
N LYS A 548 31.10 0.09 -43.20
CA LYS A 548 31.42 -1.32 -43.41
C LYS A 548 31.06 -1.76 -44.84
N THR A 549 31.93 -2.53 -45.48
CA THR A 549 31.68 -3.17 -46.77
C THR A 549 30.91 -4.49 -46.57
N ASN A 550 30.06 -4.87 -47.50
CA ASN A 550 29.23 -6.10 -47.46
C ASN A 550 28.28 -6.18 -46.28
N ILE A 551 27.87 -5.06 -45.69
CA ILE A 551 27.05 -5.02 -44.49
C ILE A 551 25.67 -5.64 -44.76
N LEU A 552 25.06 -5.42 -45.94
CA LEU A 552 23.71 -5.92 -46.24
C LEU A 552 23.61 -7.43 -46.20
N ALA A 553 24.64 -8.17 -46.66
CA ALA A 553 24.66 -9.63 -46.55
C ALA A 553 24.77 -10.07 -45.09
N GLN A 554 25.60 -9.41 -44.29
CA GLN A 554 25.78 -9.71 -42.87
C GLN A 554 24.50 -9.42 -42.08
N VAL A 555 23.82 -8.30 -42.36
CA VAL A 555 22.53 -7.95 -41.72
C VAL A 555 21.44 -8.93 -42.14
N ASN A 556 21.38 -9.34 -43.38
CA ASN A 556 20.40 -10.34 -43.85
C ASN A 556 20.60 -11.70 -43.14
N ASP A 557 21.85 -12.13 -42.98
CA ASP A 557 22.18 -13.35 -42.24
C ASP A 557 21.89 -13.21 -40.72
N TYR A 558 22.13 -12.04 -40.13
CA TYR A 558 21.79 -11.73 -38.75
C TYR A 558 20.28 -11.80 -38.54
N ILE A 559 19.47 -11.18 -39.37
CA ILE A 559 18.02 -11.23 -39.29
C ILE A 559 17.52 -12.67 -39.36
N LYS A 560 18.03 -13.46 -40.28
CA LYS A 560 17.68 -14.87 -40.47
C LYS A 560 17.97 -15.75 -39.25
N THR A 561 19.02 -15.45 -38.50
CA THR A 561 19.45 -16.25 -37.34
C THR A 561 19.00 -15.67 -36.01
N SER A 562 18.54 -14.43 -35.99
CA SER A 562 18.09 -13.73 -34.78
C SER A 562 16.77 -14.28 -34.28
N LYS A 563 16.61 -14.33 -32.96
CA LYS A 563 15.34 -14.59 -32.27
C LYS A 563 14.64 -13.31 -31.82
N LEU A 564 15.27 -12.15 -32.08
CA LEU A 564 14.77 -10.83 -31.72
C LEU A 564 13.76 -10.34 -32.75
N SER A 565 12.80 -9.55 -32.32
CA SER A 565 11.93 -8.82 -33.24
C SER A 565 12.71 -7.65 -33.87
N ILE A 566 12.64 -7.51 -35.18
CA ILE A 566 13.44 -6.54 -35.94
C ILE A 566 12.54 -5.67 -36.80
N SER A 567 12.82 -4.36 -36.82
CA SER A 567 12.23 -3.40 -37.76
C SER A 567 13.33 -2.75 -38.59
N ALA A 568 13.20 -2.79 -39.89
CA ALA A 568 14.12 -2.18 -40.88
C ALA A 568 13.47 -0.91 -41.47
N PHE A 569 13.86 0.26 -40.99
CA PHE A 569 13.27 1.52 -41.44
C PHE A 569 13.83 1.95 -42.78
N VAL A 570 12.91 2.17 -43.77
CA VAL A 570 13.24 2.64 -45.14
C VAL A 570 12.07 3.47 -45.66
N GLU A 571 12.35 4.68 -46.12
CA GLU A 571 11.38 5.54 -46.81
C GLU A 571 11.86 5.94 -48.24
N ASP A 572 13.19 5.95 -48.46
CA ASP A 572 13.73 6.24 -49.79
C ASP A 572 13.46 5.10 -50.77
N ARG A 573 12.84 5.43 -51.90
CA ARG A 573 12.43 4.44 -52.91
C ARG A 573 13.62 3.76 -53.59
N ALA A 574 14.75 4.46 -53.75
CA ALA A 574 15.93 3.88 -54.39
C ALA A 574 16.62 2.89 -53.45
N ILE A 575 16.67 3.18 -52.15
CA ILE A 575 17.18 2.28 -51.14
C ILE A 575 16.28 1.03 -51.06
N LEU A 576 14.95 1.22 -51.04
CA LEU A 576 13.98 0.11 -51.01
C LEU A 576 14.18 -0.84 -52.22
N GLU A 577 14.38 -0.31 -53.41
CA GLU A 577 14.66 -1.13 -54.61
C GLU A 577 15.99 -1.89 -54.47
N GLY A 578 17.01 -1.26 -53.87
CA GLY A 578 18.33 -1.88 -53.63
C GLY A 578 18.29 -3.01 -52.61
N LEU A 579 17.31 -3.02 -51.72
CA LEU A 579 17.17 -4.05 -50.67
C LEU A 579 16.39 -5.31 -51.13
N LYS A 580 15.72 -5.28 -52.27
CA LYS A 580 14.96 -6.42 -52.82
C LYS A 580 15.73 -7.74 -52.92
N PRO A 581 17.04 -7.77 -53.23
CA PRO A 581 17.80 -9.01 -53.23
C PRO A 581 18.01 -9.64 -51.85
N PHE A 582 17.81 -8.89 -50.77
CA PHE A 582 18.02 -9.31 -49.38
C PHE A 582 16.68 -9.64 -48.75
N LYS A 583 16.22 -10.85 -48.94
CA LYS A 583 14.86 -11.29 -48.59
C LYS A 583 14.52 -11.05 -47.11
N GLU A 584 15.41 -11.41 -46.20
CA GLU A 584 15.16 -11.29 -44.76
C GLU A 584 15.02 -9.83 -44.32
N ILE A 585 15.88 -8.92 -44.87
CA ILE A 585 15.75 -7.47 -44.62
C ILE A 585 14.42 -6.97 -45.21
N PHE A 586 14.10 -7.37 -46.41
CA PHE A 586 12.94 -6.87 -47.15
C PHE A 586 11.61 -7.23 -46.47
N GLU A 587 11.52 -8.40 -45.82
CA GLU A 587 10.34 -8.86 -45.06
C GLU A 587 10.12 -8.08 -43.76
N HIS A 588 11.15 -7.37 -43.27
CA HIS A 588 11.10 -6.60 -42.01
C HIS A 588 11.04 -5.07 -42.24
N ILE A 589 10.82 -4.63 -43.49
CA ILE A 589 10.78 -3.22 -43.80
C ILE A 589 9.53 -2.55 -43.21
N VAL A 590 9.78 -1.42 -42.58
CA VAL A 590 8.78 -0.51 -42.02
C VAL A 590 9.03 0.92 -42.45
N ASN A 591 8.00 1.76 -42.44
CA ASN A 591 8.07 3.19 -42.64
C ASN A 591 7.40 3.91 -41.46
N ARG A 592 7.40 5.25 -41.41
CA ARG A 592 6.84 6.03 -40.29
C ARG A 592 5.39 5.69 -39.93
N ASN A 593 4.60 5.14 -40.85
CA ASN A 593 3.19 4.80 -40.67
C ASN A 593 2.98 3.33 -40.32
N SER A 594 4.02 2.49 -40.41
CA SER A 594 3.94 1.04 -40.17
C SER A 594 4.90 0.52 -39.11
N VAL A 595 5.62 1.41 -38.40
CA VAL A 595 6.50 1.03 -37.29
C VAL A 595 5.74 0.37 -36.18
N GLN A 596 6.33 -0.69 -35.58
CA GLN A 596 5.80 -1.44 -34.44
C GLN A 596 6.93 -1.66 -33.44
N LYS A 597 6.56 -1.98 -32.21
CA LYS A 597 7.54 -2.36 -31.19
C LYS A 597 8.45 -3.48 -31.67
N SER A 598 9.77 -3.29 -31.58
CA SER A 598 10.75 -4.31 -31.92
C SER A 598 12.01 -4.18 -31.07
N ASP A 599 12.71 -5.30 -30.85
CA ASP A 599 13.94 -5.34 -30.04
C ASP A 599 15.10 -4.64 -30.75
N VAL A 600 15.09 -4.66 -32.09
CA VAL A 600 16.12 -4.05 -32.93
C VAL A 600 15.47 -3.15 -33.99
N LEU A 601 15.92 -1.91 -34.05
CA LEU A 601 15.58 -0.98 -35.11
C LEU A 601 16.82 -0.74 -36.00
N MET A 602 16.71 -0.98 -37.28
CA MET A 602 17.76 -0.77 -38.27
C MET A 602 17.38 0.37 -39.20
N PHE A 603 18.16 1.43 -39.23
CA PHE A 603 17.99 2.53 -40.19
C PHE A 603 18.81 2.28 -41.46
N PHE A 604 18.15 2.04 -42.55
CA PHE A 604 18.75 2.00 -43.89
C PHE A 604 18.64 3.35 -44.62
N ASP A 605 17.82 4.23 -44.05
CA ASP A 605 17.54 5.58 -44.54
C ASP A 605 17.44 6.53 -43.34
N TYR A 606 17.68 7.81 -43.56
CA TYR A 606 17.49 8.81 -42.51
C TYR A 606 16.05 9.31 -42.48
N PRO A 607 15.42 9.38 -41.29
CA PRO A 607 14.16 10.10 -41.14
C PRO A 607 14.26 11.54 -41.64
N ALA A 608 13.13 12.07 -42.12
CA ALA A 608 13.08 13.38 -42.78
C ALA A 608 13.55 14.54 -41.88
N ASP A 609 13.34 14.41 -40.57
CA ASP A 609 13.74 15.39 -39.55
C ASP A 609 13.84 14.73 -38.18
N GLU A 610 14.24 15.50 -37.17
CA GLU A 610 14.44 15.04 -35.78
C GLU A 610 13.13 14.64 -35.11
N GLU A 611 12.03 15.34 -35.39
CA GLU A 611 10.71 15.02 -34.85
C GLU A 611 10.23 13.65 -35.34
N VAL A 612 10.39 13.35 -36.61
CA VAL A 612 10.09 12.04 -37.21
C VAL A 612 10.97 10.96 -36.60
N MET A 613 12.26 11.23 -36.38
CA MET A 613 13.18 10.32 -35.71
C MET A 613 12.71 9.97 -34.30
N GLN A 614 12.36 10.97 -33.48
CA GLN A 614 11.86 10.80 -32.13
C GLN A 614 10.56 10.01 -32.09
N ASN A 615 9.64 10.27 -32.99
CA ASN A 615 8.38 9.54 -33.10
C ASN A 615 8.60 8.06 -33.44
N ILE A 616 9.54 7.75 -34.34
CA ILE A 616 9.92 6.38 -34.69
C ILE A 616 10.56 5.68 -33.47
N MET A 617 11.53 6.32 -32.86
CA MET A 617 12.21 5.79 -31.66
C MET A 617 11.21 5.49 -30.54
N THR A 618 10.27 6.39 -30.32
CA THR A 618 9.21 6.22 -29.32
C THR A 618 8.28 5.06 -29.67
N ALA A 619 7.87 4.94 -30.93
CA ALA A 619 6.96 3.87 -31.37
C ALA A 619 7.60 2.48 -31.36
N VAL A 620 8.87 2.39 -31.72
CA VAL A 620 9.61 1.11 -31.76
C VAL A 620 10.15 0.74 -30.38
N ALA A 621 10.62 1.71 -29.60
CA ALA A 621 11.27 1.54 -28.29
C ALA A 621 12.32 0.41 -28.31
N PRO A 622 13.34 0.47 -29.20
CA PRO A 622 14.25 -0.65 -29.42
C PRO A 622 15.31 -0.76 -28.33
N ASP A 623 15.79 -1.98 -28.07
CA ASP A 623 16.96 -2.24 -27.21
C ASP A 623 18.28 -2.01 -27.98
N THR A 624 18.23 -2.05 -29.31
CA THR A 624 19.41 -1.90 -30.20
C THR A 624 19.02 -1.16 -31.49
N ILE A 625 19.87 -0.22 -31.89
CA ILE A 625 19.79 0.48 -33.17
C ILE A 625 21.01 0.15 -34.04
#